data_4796bd46aa3c4f3dde961ed1bc836863
#
_entry.id   4796bd46aa3c4f3dde961ed1bc836863
#
_cell.length_a   1.000
_cell.length_b   1.000
_cell.length_c   1.000
_cell.angle_alpha   90.00
_cell.angle_beta   90.00
_cell.angle_gamma   90.00
#
_symmetry.space_group_name_H-M   'P 1'
#
loop_
_entity.id
_entity.type
_entity.pdbx_description
1 polymer ?
#
loop_
_entity_poly.entity_id
_entity_poly.type
_entity_poly.pdbx_seq_one_letter_code
_entity_poly.pdbx_strand_id
1 'polypeptide(L)'
;MSGNGAAFNSMIDNMIHGGKIAMLGIQGPGTHIDWNKVVFSGLFIKGIYGREMFETWYKMQSMLQSGLDLSPIVTHQFHYTEFEKGFEAMISGNSGKVVLNWI
;
A
#
# COMPACT_ATOMS: atom_id res chain seq x y z
N MET A 1 3.29 -1.94 -1.99
CA MET A 1 2.40 -0.77 -1.98
C MET A 1 3.12 0.56 -1.73
N SER A 2 4.36 0.57 -1.21
CA SER A 2 5.09 1.80 -0.85
C SER A 2 5.55 2.65 -2.05
N GLY A 3 5.65 2.10 -3.25
CA GLY A 3 6.27 2.78 -4.39
C GLY A 3 7.79 2.99 -4.26
N ASN A 4 8.41 2.37 -3.27
CA ASN A 4 9.84 2.49 -3.01
C ASN A 4 10.64 1.42 -3.77
N GLY A 5 11.57 1.84 -4.63
CA GLY A 5 12.37 0.93 -5.47
C GLY A 5 13.28 0.01 -4.66
N ALA A 6 13.87 0.47 -3.57
CA ALA A 6 14.70 -0.37 -2.72
C ALA A 6 13.88 -1.47 -2.05
N ALA A 7 12.67 -1.15 -1.57
CA ALA A 7 11.77 -2.13 -1.00
C ALA A 7 11.32 -3.17 -2.05
N PHE A 8 11.11 -2.76 -3.29
CA PHE A 8 10.75 -3.67 -4.38
C PHE A 8 11.90 -4.63 -4.71
N ASN A 9 13.13 -4.13 -4.83
CA ASN A 9 14.29 -4.97 -5.08
C ASN A 9 14.56 -5.94 -3.93
N SER A 10 14.46 -5.48 -2.68
CA SER A 10 14.57 -6.36 -1.51
C SER A 10 13.50 -7.46 -1.51
N MET A 11 12.29 -7.15 -1.95
CA MET A 11 11.23 -8.16 -2.11
C MET A 11 11.61 -9.19 -3.16
N ILE A 12 12.08 -8.77 -4.35
CA ILE A 12 12.53 -9.68 -5.41
C ILE A 12 13.64 -10.60 -4.90
N ASP A 13 14.58 -10.07 -4.14
CA ASP A 13 15.72 -10.81 -3.59
C ASP A 13 15.30 -11.94 -2.63
N ASN A 14 14.16 -11.78 -1.98
CA ASN A 14 13.63 -12.73 -1.00
C ASN A 14 12.51 -13.62 -1.53
N MET A 15 12.16 -13.49 -2.81
CA MET A 15 11.11 -14.33 -3.40
C MET A 15 11.62 -15.75 -3.72
N ILE A 16 10.77 -16.73 -3.46
CA ILE A 16 10.99 -18.11 -3.91
C ILE A 16 10.76 -18.22 -5.42
N HIS A 17 11.34 -19.23 -6.05
CA HIS A 17 11.08 -19.53 -7.46
C HIS A 17 9.59 -19.75 -7.73
N GLY A 18 9.07 -19.19 -8.81
CA GLY A 18 7.65 -19.21 -9.15
C GLY A 18 6.76 -18.34 -8.28
N GLY A 19 7.37 -17.47 -7.43
CA GLY A 19 6.64 -16.59 -6.52
C GLY A 19 5.76 -15.57 -7.26
N LYS A 20 4.68 -15.14 -6.58
CA LYS A 20 3.68 -14.22 -7.16
C LYS A 20 3.71 -12.88 -6.42
N ILE A 21 3.73 -11.81 -7.17
CA ILE A 21 3.76 -10.43 -6.68
C ILE A 21 2.53 -9.67 -7.17
N ALA A 22 1.79 -9.04 -6.26
CA ALA A 22 0.75 -8.07 -6.58
C ALA A 22 1.32 -6.66 -6.41
N MET A 23 1.53 -5.95 -7.52
CA MET A 23 2.18 -4.65 -7.55
C MET A 23 1.15 -3.52 -7.58
N LEU A 24 1.01 -2.78 -6.47
CA LEU A 24 0.14 -1.62 -6.35
C LEU A 24 0.89 -0.30 -6.34
N GLY A 25 2.09 -0.27 -5.75
CA GLY A 25 2.87 0.95 -5.59
C GLY A 25 3.38 1.47 -6.94
N ILE A 26 3.16 2.75 -7.19
CA ILE A 26 3.75 3.43 -8.36
C ILE A 26 5.20 3.74 -8.02
N GLN A 27 6.11 3.23 -8.82
CA GLN A 27 7.54 3.48 -8.63
C GLN A 27 7.90 4.89 -9.11
N GLY A 28 8.86 5.50 -8.43
CA GLY A 28 9.41 6.78 -8.85
C GLY A 28 10.17 6.67 -10.17
N PRO A 29 10.33 7.79 -10.90
CA PRO A 29 11.14 7.81 -12.13
C PRO A 29 12.58 7.38 -11.83
N GLY A 30 13.16 6.58 -12.75
CA GLY A 30 14.51 6.08 -12.61
C GLY A 30 14.68 4.89 -11.66
N THR A 31 13.59 4.31 -11.14
CA THR A 31 13.69 3.07 -10.36
C THR A 31 14.28 1.95 -11.21
N HIS A 32 15.42 1.43 -10.79
CA HIS A 32 16.03 0.27 -11.43
C HIS A 32 15.51 -1.03 -10.81
N ILE A 33 15.11 -1.96 -11.68
CA ILE A 33 14.62 -3.29 -11.30
C ILE A 33 15.55 -4.32 -11.93
N ASP A 34 16.01 -5.29 -11.15
CA ASP A 34 16.79 -6.42 -11.65
C ASP A 34 15.87 -7.44 -12.33
N TRP A 35 15.63 -7.20 -13.63
CA TRP A 35 14.81 -8.09 -14.45
C TRP A 35 15.40 -9.49 -14.63
N ASN A 36 16.72 -9.65 -14.52
CA ASN A 36 17.34 -10.96 -14.60
C ASN A 36 16.88 -11.85 -13.44
N LYS A 37 16.79 -11.30 -12.22
CA LYS A 37 16.24 -12.04 -11.08
C LYS A 37 14.78 -12.43 -11.29
N VAL A 38 13.98 -11.54 -11.85
CA VAL A 38 12.58 -11.85 -12.21
C VAL A 38 12.51 -13.04 -13.16
N VAL A 39 13.35 -13.03 -14.20
CA VAL A 39 13.39 -14.11 -15.21
C VAL A 39 13.92 -15.42 -14.61
N PHE A 40 15.09 -15.37 -13.95
CA PHE A 40 15.71 -16.60 -13.43
C PHE A 40 14.91 -17.24 -12.29
N SER A 41 14.18 -16.45 -11.52
CA SER A 41 13.31 -16.96 -10.47
C SER A 41 11.89 -17.28 -10.98
N GLY A 42 11.60 -17.06 -12.26
CA GLY A 42 10.28 -17.33 -12.84
C GLY A 42 9.15 -16.60 -12.11
N LEU A 43 9.36 -15.35 -11.70
CA LEU A 43 8.40 -14.62 -10.90
C LEU A 43 7.18 -14.20 -11.73
N PHE A 44 6.03 -14.25 -11.11
CA PHE A 44 4.77 -13.77 -11.67
C PHE A 44 4.42 -12.40 -11.06
N ILE A 45 4.48 -11.33 -11.85
CA ILE A 45 4.17 -9.97 -11.40
C ILE A 45 2.86 -9.52 -12.02
N LYS A 46 1.85 -9.25 -11.16
CA LYS A 46 0.56 -8.70 -11.58
C LYS A 46 0.45 -7.24 -11.13
N GLY A 47 0.33 -6.32 -12.07
CA GLY A 47 -0.03 -4.94 -11.79
C GLY A 47 -1.49 -4.85 -11.30
N ILE A 48 -1.70 -4.10 -10.24
CA ILE A 48 -3.03 -3.83 -9.69
C ILE A 48 -3.30 -2.33 -9.84
N TYR A 49 -4.33 -2.00 -10.60
CA TYR A 49 -4.75 -0.61 -10.80
C TYR A 49 -6.21 -0.44 -10.37
N GLY A 50 -6.43 0.51 -9.46
CA GLY A 50 -7.76 0.82 -8.96
C GLY A 50 -8.38 -0.33 -8.16
N ARG A 51 -9.63 -0.58 -8.41
CA ARG A 51 -10.44 -1.60 -7.75
C ARG A 51 -11.40 -2.26 -8.74
N GLU A 52 -11.87 -3.44 -8.42
CA GLU A 52 -13.02 -4.04 -9.08
C GLU A 52 -14.27 -3.34 -8.55
N MET A 53 -14.97 -2.60 -9.43
CA MET A 53 -16.11 -1.78 -9.05
C MET A 53 -17.20 -2.66 -8.40
N PHE A 54 -17.74 -2.19 -7.27
CA PHE A 54 -18.70 -2.87 -6.39
C PHE A 54 -18.15 -4.12 -5.69
N GLU A 55 -17.45 -5.01 -6.36
CA GLU A 55 -16.96 -6.29 -5.82
C GLU A 55 -16.01 -6.11 -4.63
N THR A 56 -14.99 -5.26 -4.78
CA THR A 56 -14.05 -5.01 -3.68
C THR A 56 -14.68 -4.24 -2.52
N TRP A 57 -15.64 -3.38 -2.80
CA TRP A 57 -16.40 -2.70 -1.75
C TRP A 57 -17.30 -3.65 -0.97
N TYR A 58 -17.98 -4.55 -1.65
CA TYR A 58 -18.78 -5.59 -1.02
C TYR A 58 -17.93 -6.49 -0.11
N LYS A 59 -16.77 -6.94 -0.61
CA LYS A 59 -15.82 -7.74 0.17
C LYS A 59 -15.34 -6.99 1.42
N MET A 60 -14.92 -5.73 1.26
CA MET A 60 -14.50 -4.90 2.37
C MET A 60 -15.61 -4.75 3.42
N GLN A 61 -16.82 -4.42 2.98
CA GLN A 61 -17.96 -4.25 3.86
C GLN A 61 -18.31 -5.55 4.61
N SER A 62 -18.27 -6.68 3.93
CA SER A 62 -18.48 -7.99 4.52
C SER A 62 -17.41 -8.33 5.56
N MET A 63 -16.14 -7.99 5.31
CA MET A 63 -15.04 -8.19 6.26
C MET A 63 -15.22 -7.34 7.51
N LEU A 64 -15.61 -6.06 7.36
CA LEU A 64 -15.89 -5.18 8.50
C LEU A 64 -17.05 -5.70 9.34
N GLN A 65 -18.14 -6.14 8.70
CA GLN A 65 -19.29 -6.73 9.38
C GLN A 65 -18.95 -8.05 10.08
N SER A 66 -17.95 -8.78 9.57
CA SER A 66 -17.44 -10.03 10.16
C SER A 66 -16.42 -9.81 11.28
N GLY A 67 -16.17 -8.56 11.68
CA GLY A 67 -15.33 -8.22 12.82
C GLY A 67 -13.90 -7.80 12.46
N LEU A 68 -13.60 -7.45 11.20
CA LEU A 68 -12.30 -6.84 10.87
C LEU A 68 -12.20 -5.48 11.57
N ASP A 69 -11.27 -5.35 12.50
CA ASP A 69 -10.98 -4.10 13.20
C ASP A 69 -9.91 -3.29 12.45
N LEU A 70 -10.27 -2.09 11.99
CA LEU A 70 -9.36 -1.13 11.35
C LEU A 70 -8.88 -0.01 12.29
N SER A 71 -9.36 0.03 13.53
CA SER A 71 -9.01 1.10 14.48
C SER A 71 -7.49 1.25 14.70
N PRO A 72 -6.66 0.19 14.72
CA PRO A 72 -5.22 0.36 14.86
C PRO A 72 -4.53 1.05 13.67
N ILE A 73 -5.20 1.12 12.51
CA ILE A 73 -4.64 1.77 11.31
C ILE A 73 -4.83 3.29 11.39
N VAL A 74 -5.87 3.77 12.07
CA VAL A 74 -6.13 5.20 12.29
C VAL A 74 -5.25 5.70 13.43
N THR A 75 -4.10 6.26 13.08
CA THR A 75 -3.09 6.66 14.07
C THR A 75 -3.24 8.10 14.54
N HIS A 76 -3.83 8.96 13.72
CA HIS A 76 -3.98 10.38 14.01
C HIS A 76 -5.36 10.89 13.61
N GLN A 77 -5.94 11.71 14.47
CA GLN A 77 -7.19 12.40 14.19
C GLN A 77 -7.02 13.87 14.55
N PHE A 78 -7.36 14.75 13.62
CA PHE A 78 -7.31 16.21 13.81
C PHE A 78 -8.67 16.82 13.45
N HIS A 79 -8.98 17.96 14.02
CA HIS A 79 -10.07 18.78 13.49
C HIS A 79 -9.67 19.32 12.10
N TYR A 80 -10.64 19.51 11.20
CA TYR A 80 -10.31 19.95 9.82
C TYR A 80 -9.54 21.27 9.76
N THR A 81 -9.71 22.16 10.73
CA THR A 81 -8.96 23.43 10.83
C THR A 81 -7.46 23.22 11.11
N GLU A 82 -7.06 22.03 11.55
CA GLU A 82 -5.68 21.65 11.83
C GLU A 82 -5.09 20.78 10.72
N PHE A 83 -5.61 20.92 9.49
CA PHE A 83 -5.21 20.07 8.35
C PHE A 83 -3.69 20.08 8.09
N GLU A 84 -3.01 21.21 8.38
CA GLU A 84 -1.55 21.32 8.23
C GLU A 84 -0.83 20.31 9.11
N LYS A 85 -1.22 20.16 10.38
CA LYS A 85 -0.66 19.13 11.28
C LYS A 85 -0.91 17.71 10.75
N GLY A 86 -2.06 17.50 10.12
CA GLY A 86 -2.38 16.23 9.46
C GLY A 86 -1.40 15.91 8.33
N PHE A 87 -1.08 16.88 7.48
CA PHE A 87 -0.10 16.73 6.41
C PHE A 87 1.32 16.53 6.95
N GLU A 88 1.71 17.29 7.98
CA GLU A 88 3.00 17.12 8.64
C GLU A 88 3.17 15.70 9.21
N ALA A 89 2.14 15.16 9.88
CA ALA A 89 2.15 13.79 10.37
C ALA A 89 2.34 12.76 9.24
N MET A 90 1.70 12.97 8.09
CA MET A 90 1.87 12.10 6.91
C MET A 90 3.27 12.19 6.32
N ILE A 91 3.82 13.41 6.20
CA ILE A 91 5.17 13.64 5.64
C ILE A 91 6.26 13.06 6.55
N SER A 92 6.04 13.07 7.87
CA SER A 92 7.00 12.51 8.84
C SER A 92 7.26 11.02 8.65
N GLY A 93 6.35 10.29 7.96
CA GLY A 93 6.42 8.84 7.79
C GLY A 93 6.05 8.03 9.05
N ASN A 94 5.71 8.68 10.15
CA ASN A 94 5.35 8.06 11.43
C ASN A 94 3.83 7.93 11.62
N SER A 95 3.08 7.89 10.54
CA SER A 95 1.63 7.75 10.58
C SER A 95 1.13 6.57 9.76
N GLY A 96 0.07 5.95 10.20
CA GLY A 96 -0.79 5.11 9.39
C GLY A 96 -1.82 5.96 8.66
N LYS A 97 -3.11 5.80 9.01
CA LYS A 97 -4.18 6.64 8.47
C LYS A 97 -4.35 7.91 9.32
N VAL A 98 -4.28 9.06 8.68
CA VAL A 98 -4.63 10.36 9.27
C VAL A 98 -6.05 10.72 8.83
N VAL A 99 -6.89 11.11 9.79
CA VAL A 99 -8.31 11.48 9.56
C VAL A 99 -8.51 12.92 9.99
N LEU A 100 -9.23 13.68 9.17
CA LEU A 100 -9.71 15.02 9.52
C LEU A 100 -11.20 14.95 9.88
N ASN A 101 -11.55 15.38 11.09
CA ASN A 101 -12.92 15.43 11.57
C ASN A 101 -13.55 16.78 11.23
N TRP A 102 -14.73 16.75 10.66
CA TRP A 102 -15.49 17.95 10.24
C TRP A 102 -16.61 18.32 11.22
N ILE A 103 -16.71 17.60 12.32
CA ILE A 103 -17.73 17.79 13.35
C ILE A 103 -17.01 18.12 14.66
#